data_427155d204d36ad0529614c0c4e98bb6
#
_entry.id   427155d204d36ad0529614c0c4e98bb6
#
_cell.length_a   1.000
_cell.length_b   1.000
_cell.length_c   1.000
_cell.angle_alpha   90.00
_cell.angle_beta   90.00
_cell.angle_gamma   90.00
#
_symmetry.space_group_name_H-M   'P 1'
#
loop_
_entity.id
_entity.type
_entity.pdbx_description
1 polymer ?
#
loop_
_entity_poly.entity_id
_entity_poly.type
_entity_poly.pdbx_seq_one_letter_code
_entity_poly.pdbx_strand_id
1 'polypeptide(L)'
;MDLRKILLISLGHLSCDLNGGALPSLMPYLAAAHGFNYQAAGALMFAYSATSSLVQPVFGYLADKHARSWFVPLAVLLAGGSLGLVGFLDSYWAIFLTLMLCGVGGALFHPEGARYANLVSGNRKGAGMSIFSVGGNSGFVVGPLLVAGATFVAGLHGTAVFLLLALCTASFLFFQMRGWQRQIPQSNAAAGQAEPRNDWHAFGVLTLVIASRSILFLGFNTYIPMYWHDVFGQSKEFGAMMLAFFCVCGVSSNVLGGFLADR
;
A
#
# COMPACT_ATOMS: atom_id res chain seq x y z
N MET A 1 -0.84 -21.33 13.00
CA MET A 1 -1.31 -20.03 12.53
C MET A 1 -2.34 -19.47 13.51
N ASP A 2 -2.12 -18.28 14.01
CA ASP A 2 -3.09 -17.54 14.84
C ASP A 2 -3.99 -16.71 13.89
N LEU A 3 -5.19 -17.21 13.60
CA LEU A 3 -6.10 -16.60 12.61
C LEU A 3 -6.52 -15.18 13.03
N ARG A 4 -6.75 -14.95 14.32
CA ARG A 4 -7.14 -13.62 14.83
C ARG A 4 -6.04 -12.59 14.57
N LYS A 5 -4.80 -12.94 14.88
CA LYS A 5 -3.67 -12.03 14.68
C LYS A 5 -3.36 -11.80 13.20
N ILE A 6 -3.46 -12.84 12.35
CA ILE A 6 -3.24 -12.65 10.90
C ILE A 6 -4.31 -11.74 10.30
N LEU A 7 -5.57 -11.86 10.69
CA LEU A 7 -6.65 -10.97 10.23
C LEU A 7 -6.44 -9.53 10.71
N LEU A 8 -5.94 -9.32 11.94
CA LEU A 8 -5.63 -7.98 12.45
C LEU A 8 -4.52 -7.30 11.63
N ILE A 9 -3.44 -8.02 11.34
CA ILE A 9 -2.35 -7.43 10.53
C ILE A 9 -2.76 -7.26 9.07
N SER A 10 -3.65 -8.13 8.54
CA SER A 10 -4.24 -7.98 7.21
C SER A 10 -5.17 -6.78 7.11
N LEU A 11 -5.90 -6.44 8.17
CA LEU A 11 -6.67 -5.20 8.25
C LEU A 11 -5.76 -3.97 8.22
N GLY A 12 -4.62 -4.02 8.89
CA GLY A 12 -3.59 -3.00 8.80
C GLY A 12 -3.06 -2.84 7.37
N HIS A 13 -2.83 -3.97 6.65
CA HIS A 13 -2.38 -3.99 5.26
C HIS A 13 -3.43 -3.37 4.33
N LEU A 14 -4.69 -3.77 4.47
CA LEU A 14 -5.80 -3.16 3.75
C LEU A 14 -5.84 -1.64 3.96
N SER A 15 -5.77 -1.18 5.21
CA SER A 15 -5.84 0.24 5.55
C SER A 15 -4.64 1.03 5.03
N CYS A 16 -3.45 0.43 4.97
CA CYS A 16 -2.26 1.04 4.40
C CYS A 16 -2.36 1.14 2.87
N ASP A 17 -2.66 0.04 2.19
CA ASP A 17 -2.68 -0.03 0.73
C ASP A 17 -3.92 0.62 0.11
N LEU A 18 -4.98 0.81 0.89
CA LEU A 18 -6.14 1.63 0.53
C LEU A 18 -5.71 3.02 0.02
N ASN A 19 -4.68 3.61 0.63
CA ASN A 19 -4.18 4.93 0.25
C ASN A 19 -3.44 4.90 -1.10
N GLY A 20 -2.61 3.88 -1.31
CA GLY A 20 -1.93 3.67 -2.60
C GLY A 20 -2.89 3.41 -3.75
N GLY A 21 -3.95 2.63 -3.49
CA GLY A 21 -5.01 2.37 -4.47
C GLY A 21 -5.91 3.57 -4.74
N ALA A 22 -6.16 4.39 -3.72
CA ALA A 22 -6.99 5.59 -3.82
C ALA A 22 -6.33 6.72 -4.62
N LEU A 23 -5.00 6.88 -4.47
CA LEU A 23 -4.27 8.03 -4.98
C LEU A 23 -4.43 8.27 -6.49
N PRO A 24 -4.34 7.26 -7.39
CA PRO A 24 -4.55 7.48 -8.82
C PRO A 24 -5.93 8.02 -9.16
N SER A 25 -6.97 7.56 -8.45
CA SER A 25 -8.35 8.02 -8.64
C SER A 25 -8.58 9.44 -8.10
N LEU A 26 -7.73 9.92 -7.18
CA LEU A 26 -7.77 11.29 -6.69
C LEU A 26 -7.14 12.28 -7.67
N MET A 27 -6.23 11.83 -8.57
CA MET A 27 -5.52 12.70 -9.49
C MET A 27 -6.42 13.54 -10.40
N PRO A 28 -7.50 13.02 -11.03
CA PRO A 28 -8.39 13.85 -11.85
C PRO A 28 -9.08 14.96 -11.06
N TYR A 29 -9.39 14.72 -9.77
CA TYR A 29 -10.01 15.73 -8.92
C TYR A 29 -9.02 16.84 -8.54
N LEU A 30 -7.78 16.47 -8.19
CA LEU A 30 -6.69 17.42 -7.91
C LEU A 30 -6.33 18.22 -9.16
N ALA A 31 -6.23 17.55 -10.33
CA ALA A 31 -5.95 18.20 -11.59
C ALA A 31 -7.02 19.25 -11.94
N ALA A 32 -8.30 18.91 -11.78
CA ALA A 32 -9.39 19.83 -12.07
C ALA A 32 -9.46 21.02 -11.08
N ALA A 33 -9.16 20.80 -9.79
CA ALA A 33 -9.23 21.83 -8.77
C ALA A 33 -8.06 22.82 -8.85
N HIS A 34 -6.86 22.34 -9.19
CA HIS A 34 -5.62 23.12 -9.14
C HIS A 34 -5.00 23.40 -10.51
N GLY A 35 -5.62 22.93 -11.62
CA GLY A 35 -5.09 23.09 -12.96
C GLY A 35 -3.82 22.28 -13.24
N PHE A 36 -3.63 21.14 -12.59
CA PHE A 36 -2.45 20.28 -12.79
C PHE A 36 -2.54 19.54 -14.13
N ASN A 37 -1.43 19.50 -14.83
CA ASN A 37 -1.26 18.68 -16.03
C ASN A 37 -0.83 17.24 -15.67
N TYR A 38 -0.75 16.37 -16.68
CA TYR A 38 -0.32 14.97 -16.51
C TYR A 38 1.06 14.82 -15.88
N GLN A 39 1.99 15.72 -16.19
CA GLN A 39 3.34 15.68 -15.63
C GLN A 39 3.31 15.98 -14.12
N ALA A 40 2.55 16.98 -13.70
CA ALA A 40 2.37 17.30 -12.29
C ALA A 40 1.69 16.15 -11.53
N ALA A 41 0.62 15.56 -12.10
CA ALA A 41 -0.04 14.40 -11.52
C ALA A 41 0.90 13.18 -11.42
N GLY A 42 1.67 12.90 -12.46
CA GLY A 42 2.68 11.84 -12.46
C GLY A 42 3.78 12.08 -11.42
N ALA A 43 4.22 13.33 -11.22
CA ALA A 43 5.20 13.68 -10.20
C ALA A 43 4.66 13.51 -8.78
N LEU A 44 3.37 13.78 -8.53
CA LEU A 44 2.72 13.48 -7.26
C LEU A 44 2.68 11.97 -7.00
N MET A 45 2.33 11.16 -8.00
CA MET A 45 2.39 9.69 -7.91
C MET A 45 3.81 9.19 -7.67
N PHE A 46 4.79 9.80 -8.34
CA PHE A 46 6.21 9.48 -8.14
C PHE A 46 6.66 9.81 -6.71
N ALA A 47 6.24 10.95 -6.15
CA ALA A 47 6.57 11.35 -4.77
C ALA A 47 6.15 10.28 -3.76
N TYR A 48 4.91 9.79 -3.86
CA TYR A 48 4.40 8.69 -3.05
C TYR A 48 5.19 7.40 -3.28
N SER A 49 5.33 6.96 -4.53
CA SER A 49 5.92 5.67 -4.87
C SER A 49 7.42 5.61 -4.55
N ALA A 50 8.14 6.70 -4.82
CA ALA A 50 9.58 6.79 -4.54
C ALA A 50 9.86 6.69 -3.03
N THR A 51 9.12 7.45 -2.21
CA THR A 51 9.31 7.38 -0.75
C THR A 51 8.88 6.02 -0.20
N SER A 52 7.78 5.46 -0.68
CA SER A 52 7.33 4.12 -0.26
C SER A 52 8.36 3.04 -0.59
N SER A 53 9.04 3.14 -1.74
CA SER A 53 9.98 2.11 -2.18
C SER A 53 11.41 2.33 -1.68
N LEU A 54 11.95 3.57 -1.82
CA LEU A 54 13.36 3.85 -1.50
C LEU A 54 13.64 3.87 0.01
N VAL A 55 12.66 4.25 0.81
CA VAL A 55 12.81 4.31 2.27
C VAL A 55 12.51 2.95 2.93
N GLN A 56 11.81 2.05 2.25
CA GLN A 56 11.43 0.73 2.77
C GLN A 56 12.61 -0.13 3.26
N PRO A 57 13.76 -0.23 2.56
CA PRO A 57 14.91 -0.99 3.07
C PRO A 57 15.47 -0.43 4.37
N VAL A 58 15.42 0.90 4.57
CA VAL A 58 15.86 1.54 5.82
C VAL A 58 14.96 1.12 6.97
N PHE A 59 13.64 1.15 6.78
CA PHE A 59 12.71 0.68 7.79
C PHE A 59 12.79 -0.83 8.02
N GLY A 60 13.06 -1.63 6.97
CA GLY A 60 13.33 -3.06 7.12
C GLY A 60 14.50 -3.32 8.06
N TYR A 61 15.62 -2.64 7.83
CA TYR A 61 16.79 -2.74 8.69
C TYR A 61 16.52 -2.28 10.15
N LEU A 62 15.78 -1.19 10.33
CA LEU A 62 15.38 -0.72 11.64
C LEU A 62 14.43 -1.69 12.35
N ALA A 63 13.50 -2.29 11.61
CA ALA A 63 12.57 -3.29 12.11
C ALA A 63 13.29 -4.55 12.63
N ASP A 64 14.35 -4.99 11.93
CA ASP A 64 15.13 -6.13 12.35
C ASP A 64 15.89 -5.87 13.66
N LYS A 65 16.36 -4.64 13.86
CA LYS A 65 17.13 -4.26 15.08
C LYS A 65 16.25 -3.79 16.24
N HIS A 66 15.18 -3.06 15.95
CA HIS A 66 14.37 -2.34 16.93
C HIS A 66 12.88 -2.58 16.73
N ALA A 67 12.50 -3.85 16.54
CA ALA A 67 11.12 -4.24 16.37
C ALA A 67 10.18 -3.65 17.45
N ARG A 68 9.19 -2.88 17.05
CA ARG A 68 8.22 -2.26 17.94
C ARG A 68 6.80 -2.44 17.40
N SER A 69 5.90 -3.00 18.20
CA SER A 69 4.52 -3.25 17.77
C SER A 69 3.75 -1.97 17.40
N TRP A 70 4.14 -0.81 17.93
CA TRP A 70 3.53 0.48 17.61
C TRP A 70 3.94 1.06 16.24
N PHE A 71 4.93 0.49 15.55
CA PHE A 71 5.28 0.90 14.18
C PHE A 71 4.14 0.63 13.21
N VAL A 72 3.44 -0.48 13.36
CA VAL A 72 2.30 -0.83 12.49
C VAL A 72 1.16 0.21 12.57
N PRO A 73 0.59 0.52 13.75
CA PRO A 73 -0.44 1.56 13.85
C PRO A 73 0.07 2.95 13.46
N LEU A 74 1.34 3.30 13.75
CA LEU A 74 1.92 4.56 13.31
C LEU A 74 1.98 4.64 11.78
N ALA A 75 2.39 3.55 11.11
CA ALA A 75 2.47 3.49 9.67
C ALA A 75 1.10 3.69 9.00
N VAL A 76 0.06 3.04 9.52
CA VAL A 76 -1.33 3.22 9.08
C VAL A 76 -1.78 4.66 9.27
N LEU A 77 -1.46 5.27 10.41
CA LEU A 77 -1.82 6.65 10.70
C LEU A 77 -1.09 7.63 9.76
N LEU A 78 0.21 7.42 9.52
CA LEU A 78 0.96 8.25 8.59
C LEU A 78 0.42 8.13 7.17
N ALA A 79 0.17 6.92 6.67
CA ALA A 79 -0.33 6.72 5.32
C ALA A 79 -1.71 7.36 5.12
N GLY A 80 -2.71 6.94 5.89
CA GLY A 80 -4.07 7.43 5.71
C GLY A 80 -4.31 8.84 6.24
N GLY A 81 -3.59 9.23 7.30
CA GLY A 81 -3.62 10.59 7.81
C GLY A 81 -3.11 11.61 6.78
N SER A 82 -1.98 11.30 6.14
CA SER A 82 -1.44 12.15 5.07
C SER A 82 -2.40 12.24 3.88
N LEU A 83 -2.90 11.11 3.36
CA LEU A 83 -3.84 11.15 2.24
C LEU A 83 -5.13 11.90 2.60
N GLY A 84 -5.61 11.74 3.83
CA GLY A 84 -6.79 12.44 4.32
C GLY A 84 -6.65 13.96 4.37
N LEU A 85 -5.44 14.47 4.51
CA LEU A 85 -5.17 15.91 4.53
C LEU A 85 -5.05 16.52 3.13
N VAL A 86 -4.77 15.73 2.10
CA VAL A 86 -4.49 16.23 0.73
C VAL A 86 -5.60 17.13 0.20
N GLY A 87 -6.87 16.79 0.44
CA GLY A 87 -8.02 17.58 -0.06
C GLY A 87 -8.24 18.92 0.64
N PHE A 88 -7.42 19.27 1.63
CA PHE A 88 -7.44 20.55 2.35
C PHE A 88 -6.24 21.44 2.01
N LEU A 89 -5.41 21.02 1.06
CA LEU A 89 -4.18 21.71 0.69
C LEU A 89 -4.33 22.37 -0.68
N ASP A 90 -3.96 23.64 -0.78
CA ASP A 90 -4.05 24.41 -2.03
C ASP A 90 -2.71 24.45 -2.78
N SER A 91 -1.58 24.24 -2.08
CA SER A 91 -0.25 24.32 -2.68
C SER A 91 0.19 22.97 -3.25
N TYR A 92 0.66 22.97 -4.51
CA TYR A 92 1.27 21.78 -5.14
C TYR A 92 2.36 21.17 -4.27
N TRP A 93 3.27 21.99 -3.73
CA TRP A 93 4.37 21.49 -2.92
C TRP A 93 3.91 20.95 -1.56
N ALA A 94 2.85 21.53 -0.97
CA ALA A 94 2.26 20.97 0.25
C ALA A 94 1.65 19.58 -0.03
N ILE A 95 0.92 19.43 -1.13
CA ILE A 95 0.37 18.15 -1.58
C ILE A 95 1.51 17.16 -1.84
N PHE A 96 2.57 17.57 -2.57
CA PHE A 96 3.73 16.73 -2.88
C PHE A 96 4.41 16.19 -1.62
N LEU A 97 4.73 17.05 -0.66
CA LEU A 97 5.36 16.65 0.61
C LEU A 97 4.44 15.77 1.46
N THR A 98 3.15 16.05 1.46
CA THR A 98 2.16 15.23 2.18
C THR A 98 2.05 13.84 1.56
N LEU A 99 2.12 13.71 0.24
CA LEU A 99 2.13 12.42 -0.44
C LEU A 99 3.46 11.66 -0.24
N MET A 100 4.59 12.36 -0.13
CA MET A 100 5.85 11.73 0.33
C MET A 100 5.67 11.13 1.73
N LEU A 101 5.03 11.86 2.66
CA LEU A 101 4.76 11.37 4.00
C LEU A 101 3.81 10.16 4.00
N CYS A 102 2.82 10.16 3.11
CA CYS A 102 1.96 9.00 2.86
C CYS A 102 2.80 7.77 2.44
N GLY A 103 3.74 7.97 1.50
CA GLY A 103 4.68 6.93 1.07
C GLY A 103 5.58 6.42 2.19
N VAL A 104 6.06 7.30 3.07
CA VAL A 104 6.83 6.91 4.28
C VAL A 104 5.99 5.99 5.18
N GLY A 105 4.69 6.26 5.33
CA GLY A 105 3.76 5.36 6.03
C GLY A 105 3.75 3.95 5.43
N GLY A 106 3.63 3.83 4.10
CA GLY A 106 3.73 2.57 3.38
C GLY A 106 5.08 1.87 3.58
N ALA A 107 6.18 2.62 3.45
CA ALA A 107 7.54 2.11 3.64
C ALA A 107 7.78 1.53 5.05
N LEU A 108 7.17 2.12 6.07
CA LEU A 108 7.22 1.64 7.45
C LEU A 108 6.34 0.41 7.66
N PHE A 109 5.14 0.38 7.02
CA PHE A 109 4.18 -0.70 7.21
C PHE A 109 4.65 -2.03 6.65
N HIS A 110 5.10 -2.06 5.39
CA HIS A 110 5.32 -3.30 4.65
C HIS A 110 6.32 -4.26 5.32
N PRO A 111 7.54 -3.84 5.74
CA PRO A 111 8.47 -4.75 6.40
C PRO A 111 7.97 -5.22 7.76
N GLU A 112 7.40 -4.32 8.57
CA GLU A 112 6.86 -4.68 9.88
C GLU A 112 5.62 -5.57 9.76
N GLY A 113 4.69 -5.23 8.89
CA GLY A 113 3.48 -6.01 8.63
C GLY A 113 3.82 -7.43 8.16
N ALA A 114 4.69 -7.55 7.16
CA ALA A 114 5.14 -8.85 6.65
C ALA A 114 5.84 -9.68 7.73
N ARG A 115 6.68 -9.05 8.56
CA ARG A 115 7.36 -9.71 9.67
C ARG A 115 6.38 -10.26 10.71
N TYR A 116 5.38 -9.47 11.12
CA TYR A 116 4.33 -9.95 12.03
C TYR A 116 3.46 -11.01 11.39
N ALA A 117 3.07 -10.84 10.12
CA ALA A 117 2.29 -11.85 9.39
C ALA A 117 3.03 -13.19 9.34
N ASN A 118 4.33 -13.17 9.02
CA ASN A 118 5.18 -14.37 9.03
C ASN A 118 5.25 -15.01 10.42
N LEU A 119 5.45 -14.21 11.49
CA LEU A 119 5.54 -14.69 12.85
C LEU A 119 4.26 -15.41 13.28
N VAL A 120 3.08 -14.78 13.09
CA VAL A 120 1.79 -15.33 13.54
C VAL A 120 1.28 -16.48 12.67
N SER A 121 1.86 -16.67 11.49
CA SER A 121 1.58 -17.79 10.59
C SER A 121 2.04 -19.15 11.13
N GLY A 122 3.01 -19.16 12.06
CA GLY A 122 3.56 -20.41 12.63
C GLY A 122 4.07 -21.35 11.51
N ASN A 123 3.60 -22.58 11.51
CA ASN A 123 3.99 -23.59 10.49
C ASN A 123 3.25 -23.45 9.14
N ARG A 124 2.26 -22.56 9.04
CA ARG A 124 1.46 -22.33 7.81
C ARG A 124 1.83 -20.98 7.16
N LYS A 125 3.11 -20.83 6.81
CA LYS A 125 3.67 -19.57 6.28
C LYS A 125 2.97 -19.12 5.00
N GLY A 126 2.80 -20.03 4.03
CA GLY A 126 2.14 -19.74 2.76
C GLY A 126 0.71 -19.23 2.96
N ALA A 127 -0.11 -19.95 3.72
CA ALA A 127 -1.49 -19.58 3.98
C ALA A 127 -1.59 -18.21 4.71
N GLY A 128 -0.75 -17.98 5.73
CA GLY A 128 -0.76 -16.74 6.46
C GLY A 128 -0.34 -15.54 5.60
N MET A 129 0.72 -15.69 4.81
CA MET A 129 1.17 -14.65 3.88
C MET A 129 0.15 -14.38 2.76
N SER A 130 -0.59 -15.40 2.31
CA SER A 130 -1.67 -15.23 1.34
C SER A 130 -2.82 -14.39 1.92
N ILE A 131 -3.26 -14.67 3.15
CA ILE A 131 -4.29 -13.86 3.83
C ILE A 131 -3.82 -12.42 4.00
N PHE A 132 -2.57 -12.22 4.41
CA PHE A 132 -1.95 -10.90 4.53
C PHE A 132 -1.94 -10.15 3.19
N SER A 133 -1.56 -10.81 2.10
CA SER A 133 -1.54 -10.22 0.74
C SER A 133 -2.93 -9.89 0.23
N VAL A 134 -3.94 -10.72 0.52
CA VAL A 134 -5.34 -10.41 0.19
C VAL A 134 -5.79 -9.13 0.88
N GLY A 135 -5.37 -8.91 2.14
CA GLY A 135 -5.63 -7.65 2.85
C GLY A 135 -5.14 -6.44 2.05
N GLY A 136 -3.86 -6.39 1.67
CA GLY A 136 -3.29 -5.29 0.89
C GLY A 136 -3.96 -5.13 -0.47
N ASN A 137 -4.07 -6.22 -1.24
CA ASN A 137 -4.69 -6.18 -2.56
C ASN A 137 -6.15 -5.67 -2.52
N SER A 138 -6.89 -5.99 -1.46
CA SER A 138 -8.25 -5.45 -1.27
C SER A 138 -8.24 -3.92 -1.11
N GLY A 139 -7.19 -3.34 -0.52
CA GLY A 139 -7.00 -1.90 -0.43
C GLY A 139 -6.95 -1.23 -1.81
N PHE A 140 -6.24 -1.83 -2.76
CA PHE A 140 -6.17 -1.33 -4.14
C PHE A 140 -7.51 -1.40 -4.89
N VAL A 141 -8.38 -2.34 -4.53
CA VAL A 141 -9.74 -2.42 -5.09
C VAL A 141 -10.67 -1.39 -4.46
N VAL A 142 -10.66 -1.30 -3.13
CA VAL A 142 -11.58 -0.44 -2.37
C VAL A 142 -11.20 1.04 -2.47
N GLY A 143 -9.90 1.35 -2.54
CA GLY A 143 -9.39 2.73 -2.57
C GLY A 143 -10.01 3.61 -3.64
N PRO A 144 -10.02 3.21 -4.93
CA PRO A 144 -10.65 3.98 -6.00
C PRO A 144 -12.12 4.24 -5.76
N LEU A 145 -12.87 3.24 -5.29
CA LEU A 145 -14.30 3.35 -5.04
C LEU A 145 -14.58 4.29 -3.86
N LEU A 146 -13.73 4.24 -2.84
CA LEU A 146 -13.85 5.13 -1.68
C LEU A 146 -13.59 6.59 -2.07
N VAL A 147 -12.58 6.86 -2.91
CA VAL A 147 -12.36 8.22 -3.47
C VAL A 147 -13.59 8.67 -4.23
N ALA A 148 -14.09 7.86 -5.17
CA ALA A 148 -15.24 8.24 -5.98
C ALA A 148 -16.45 8.59 -5.11
N GLY A 149 -16.79 7.76 -4.13
CA GLY A 149 -17.92 8.01 -3.22
C GLY A 149 -17.69 9.24 -2.32
N ALA A 150 -16.50 9.36 -1.74
CA ALA A 150 -16.19 10.46 -0.82
C ALA A 150 -16.14 11.82 -1.54
N THR A 151 -15.53 11.86 -2.72
CA THR A 151 -15.44 13.10 -3.52
C THR A 151 -16.78 13.48 -4.16
N PHE A 152 -17.62 12.50 -4.48
CA PHE A 152 -19.00 12.76 -4.92
C PHE A 152 -19.83 13.50 -3.85
N VAL A 153 -19.67 13.13 -2.58
CA VAL A 153 -20.41 13.72 -1.46
C VAL A 153 -19.85 15.07 -1.01
N ALA A 154 -18.51 15.20 -0.91
CA ALA A 154 -17.86 16.32 -0.25
C ALA A 154 -16.72 16.97 -1.07
N GLY A 155 -16.66 16.71 -2.38
CA GLY A 155 -15.57 17.20 -3.21
C GLY A 155 -14.19 16.73 -2.69
N LEU A 156 -13.16 17.56 -2.85
CA LEU A 156 -11.82 17.22 -2.35
C LEU A 156 -11.77 17.02 -0.83
N HIS A 157 -12.61 17.72 -0.06
CA HIS A 157 -12.68 17.53 1.39
C HIS A 157 -13.14 16.11 1.79
N GLY A 158 -13.74 15.36 0.87
CA GLY A 158 -14.06 13.93 1.05
C GLY A 158 -12.86 13.08 1.40
N THR A 159 -11.62 13.52 1.08
CA THR A 159 -10.40 12.83 1.51
C THR A 159 -10.30 12.66 3.03
N ALA A 160 -10.99 13.48 3.83
CA ALA A 160 -11.07 13.33 5.29
C ALA A 160 -11.47 11.93 5.73
N VAL A 161 -12.19 11.16 4.90
CA VAL A 161 -12.56 9.77 5.21
C VAL A 161 -11.33 8.88 5.43
N PHE A 162 -10.22 9.11 4.69
CA PHE A 162 -8.98 8.37 4.85
C PHE A 162 -8.32 8.66 6.20
N LEU A 163 -8.35 9.92 6.66
CA LEU A 163 -7.89 10.29 8.00
C LEU A 163 -8.73 9.60 9.08
N LEU A 164 -10.06 9.61 8.95
CA LEU A 164 -10.96 8.97 9.92
C LEU A 164 -10.72 7.46 9.97
N LEU A 165 -10.63 6.79 8.84
CA LEU A 165 -10.33 5.36 8.76
C LEU A 165 -8.96 5.05 9.34
N ALA A 166 -7.95 5.86 9.06
CA ALA A 166 -6.60 5.69 9.61
C ALA A 166 -6.60 5.85 11.13
N LEU A 167 -7.27 6.86 11.67
CA LEU A 167 -7.40 7.07 13.12
C LEU A 167 -8.10 5.88 13.79
N CYS A 168 -9.21 5.42 13.24
CA CYS A 168 -9.95 4.26 13.78
C CYS A 168 -9.09 2.99 13.72
N THR A 169 -8.50 2.68 12.55
CA THR A 169 -7.72 1.45 12.37
C THR A 169 -6.42 1.49 13.17
N ALA A 170 -5.70 2.62 13.17
CA ALA A 170 -4.45 2.76 13.93
C ALA A 170 -4.72 2.64 15.44
N SER A 171 -5.77 3.28 15.96
CA SER A 171 -6.16 3.17 17.37
C SER A 171 -6.53 1.73 17.72
N PHE A 172 -7.35 1.09 16.90
CA PHE A 172 -7.74 -0.30 17.10
C PHE A 172 -6.52 -1.24 17.11
N LEU A 173 -5.63 -1.13 16.11
CA LEU A 173 -4.41 -1.93 16.05
C LEU A 173 -3.46 -1.64 17.22
N PHE A 174 -3.32 -0.38 17.62
CA PHE A 174 -2.50 -0.02 18.76
C PHE A 174 -2.91 -0.75 20.03
N PHE A 175 -4.21 -0.80 20.33
CA PHE A 175 -4.72 -1.52 21.50
C PHE A 175 -4.61 -3.04 21.35
N GLN A 176 -4.88 -3.61 20.16
CA GLN A 176 -4.83 -5.05 19.93
C GLN A 176 -3.40 -5.60 19.88
N MET A 177 -2.44 -4.81 19.41
CA MET A 177 -1.04 -5.24 19.28
C MET A 177 -0.19 -4.97 20.53
N ARG A 178 -0.77 -4.43 21.59
CA ARG A 178 -0.09 -4.29 22.89
C ARG A 178 0.40 -5.66 23.36
N GLY A 179 1.67 -5.75 23.66
CA GLY A 179 2.27 -6.99 24.16
C GLY A 179 2.73 -7.99 23.10
N TRP A 180 2.45 -7.78 21.80
CA TRP A 180 2.98 -8.66 20.75
C TRP A 180 4.53 -8.62 20.70
N GLN A 181 5.11 -7.53 21.11
CA GLN A 181 6.58 -7.35 21.13
C GLN A 181 7.30 -8.40 22.00
N ARG A 182 6.66 -8.89 23.07
CA ARG A 182 7.23 -9.94 23.95
C ARG A 182 7.28 -11.32 23.28
N GLN A 183 6.56 -11.50 22.18
CA GLN A 183 6.44 -12.78 21.46
C GLN A 183 7.39 -12.87 20.26
N ILE A 184 8.15 -11.81 19.99
CA ILE A 184 9.10 -11.79 18.86
C ILE A 184 10.39 -12.40 19.36
N PRO A 185 10.82 -13.55 18.81
CA PRO A 185 12.18 -14.01 19.00
C PRO A 185 13.09 -12.92 18.42
N GLN A 186 13.99 -12.38 19.24
CA GLN A 186 15.13 -11.65 18.66
C GLN A 186 15.83 -12.66 17.76
N SER A 187 15.97 -12.32 16.48
CA SER A 187 16.67 -13.15 15.52
C SER A 187 18.10 -13.33 16.04
N ASN A 188 18.35 -14.41 16.76
CA ASN A 188 19.67 -14.98 16.79
C ASN A 188 19.84 -15.49 15.36
N ALA A 189 20.60 -14.76 14.56
CA ALA A 189 21.09 -15.26 13.28
C ALA A 189 21.53 -16.70 13.52
N ALA A 190 20.93 -17.63 12.77
CA ALA A 190 21.17 -19.05 12.96
C ALA A 190 22.69 -19.31 12.82
N ALA A 191 23.36 -19.34 13.97
CA ALA A 191 24.75 -19.73 14.05
C ALA A 191 24.79 -21.19 13.61
N GLY A 192 25.32 -21.47 12.42
CA GLY A 192 25.68 -22.82 12.01
C GLY A 192 25.05 -23.36 10.72
N GLN A 193 24.23 -22.63 9.98
CA GLN A 193 23.87 -23.05 8.62
C GLN A 193 24.87 -22.47 7.62
N ALA A 194 25.42 -23.34 6.75
CA ALA A 194 26.29 -22.90 5.66
C ALA A 194 25.57 -21.79 4.86
N GLU A 195 26.23 -20.68 4.61
CA GLU A 195 25.66 -19.60 3.83
C GLU A 195 25.18 -20.12 2.47
N PRO A 196 23.89 -19.95 2.13
CA PRO A 196 23.40 -20.40 0.81
C PRO A 196 24.17 -19.63 -0.28
N ARG A 197 24.64 -20.34 -1.28
CA ARG A 197 25.38 -19.77 -2.40
C ARG A 197 24.46 -18.82 -3.17
N ASN A 198 24.81 -17.53 -3.23
CA ASN A 198 24.03 -16.52 -3.91
C ASN A 198 24.04 -16.75 -5.42
N ASP A 199 22.87 -16.96 -6.02
CA ASP A 199 22.70 -17.00 -7.47
C ASP A 199 22.34 -15.58 -7.99
N TRP A 200 23.39 -14.80 -8.26
CA TRP A 200 23.24 -13.43 -8.77
C TRP A 200 22.60 -13.35 -10.16
N HIS A 201 22.76 -14.39 -10.98
CA HIS A 201 22.13 -14.45 -12.31
C HIS A 201 20.60 -14.60 -12.17
N ALA A 202 20.16 -15.60 -11.43
CA ALA A 202 18.72 -15.79 -11.16
C ALA A 202 18.10 -14.57 -10.49
N PHE A 203 18.82 -13.95 -9.55
CA PHE A 203 18.40 -12.70 -8.90
C PHE A 203 18.25 -11.54 -9.90
N GLY A 204 19.22 -11.39 -10.83
CA GLY A 204 19.17 -10.35 -11.86
C GLY A 204 18.00 -10.54 -12.83
N VAL A 205 17.75 -11.77 -13.29
CA VAL A 205 16.61 -12.09 -14.16
C VAL A 205 15.29 -11.81 -13.44
N LEU A 206 15.15 -12.26 -12.19
CA LEU A 206 13.95 -12.01 -11.39
C LEU A 206 13.71 -10.51 -11.19
N THR A 207 14.77 -9.76 -10.89
CA THR A 207 14.70 -8.30 -10.71
C THR A 207 14.22 -7.62 -11.99
N LEU A 208 14.74 -8.02 -13.17
CA LEU A 208 14.31 -7.46 -14.45
C LEU A 208 12.83 -7.74 -14.74
N VAL A 209 12.37 -8.97 -14.48
CA VAL A 209 10.95 -9.35 -14.66
C VAL A 209 10.06 -8.52 -13.73
N ILE A 210 10.42 -8.40 -12.45
CA ILE A 210 9.66 -7.61 -11.47
C ILE A 210 9.65 -6.15 -11.86
N ALA A 211 10.79 -5.56 -12.26
CA ALA A 211 10.89 -4.16 -12.67
C ALA A 211 10.00 -3.88 -13.89
N SER A 212 10.07 -4.72 -14.94
CA SER A 212 9.26 -4.58 -16.15
C SER A 212 7.77 -4.63 -15.84
N ARG A 213 7.34 -5.61 -15.03
CA ARG A 213 5.95 -5.72 -14.55
C ARG A 213 5.52 -4.49 -13.75
N SER A 214 6.40 -3.99 -12.87
CA SER A 214 6.10 -2.85 -12.00
C SER A 214 5.94 -1.55 -12.78
N ILE A 215 6.75 -1.33 -13.82
CA ILE A 215 6.65 -0.16 -14.71
C ILE A 215 5.28 -0.16 -15.42
N LEU A 216 4.89 -1.29 -16.00
CA LEU A 216 3.58 -1.42 -16.66
C LEU A 216 2.43 -1.21 -15.68
N PHE A 217 2.48 -1.89 -14.52
CA PHE A 217 1.44 -1.78 -13.49
C PHE A 217 1.30 -0.34 -12.99
N LEU A 218 2.42 0.32 -12.67
CA LEU A 218 2.42 1.71 -12.17
C LEU A 218 1.87 2.68 -13.22
N GLY A 219 2.28 2.52 -14.49
CA GLY A 219 1.78 3.34 -15.59
C GLY A 219 0.27 3.22 -15.76
N PHE A 220 -0.26 2.01 -15.88
CA PHE A 220 -1.72 1.80 -15.98
C PHE A 220 -2.45 2.27 -14.73
N ASN A 221 -1.95 1.92 -13.56
CA ASN A 221 -2.57 2.31 -12.30
C ASN A 221 -2.66 3.83 -12.15
N THR A 222 -1.61 4.55 -12.53
CA THR A 222 -1.54 6.02 -12.41
C THR A 222 -2.51 6.71 -13.38
N TYR A 223 -2.57 6.26 -14.63
CA TYR A 223 -3.22 7.05 -15.68
C TYR A 223 -4.59 6.54 -16.12
N ILE A 224 -5.04 5.34 -15.75
CA ILE A 224 -6.37 4.83 -16.11
C ILE A 224 -7.49 5.84 -15.77
N PRO A 225 -7.59 6.41 -14.54
CA PRO A 225 -8.69 7.32 -14.22
C PRO A 225 -8.67 8.60 -15.04
N MET A 226 -7.49 9.19 -15.26
CA MET A 226 -7.33 10.41 -16.07
C MET A 226 -7.62 10.12 -17.54
N TYR A 227 -7.13 9.00 -18.08
CA TYR A 227 -7.35 8.62 -19.48
C TYR A 227 -8.84 8.44 -19.82
N TRP A 228 -9.58 7.75 -18.96
CA TRP A 228 -11.04 7.61 -19.14
C TRP A 228 -11.77 8.96 -19.07
N HIS A 229 -11.33 9.86 -18.22
CA HIS A 229 -11.93 11.19 -18.10
C HIS A 229 -11.59 12.08 -19.30
N ASP A 230 -10.31 12.20 -19.64
CA ASP A 230 -9.82 13.21 -20.58
C ASP A 230 -9.94 12.77 -22.06
N VAL A 231 -9.81 11.47 -22.35
CA VAL A 231 -9.86 10.95 -23.73
C VAL A 231 -11.26 10.50 -24.11
N PHE A 232 -11.97 9.81 -23.20
CA PHE A 232 -13.32 9.30 -23.47
C PHE A 232 -14.44 10.19 -22.93
N GLY A 233 -14.13 11.31 -22.28
CA GLY A 233 -15.12 12.24 -21.72
C GLY A 233 -16.01 11.62 -20.63
N GLN A 234 -15.55 10.55 -19.99
CA GLN A 234 -16.30 9.86 -18.94
C GLN A 234 -16.20 10.62 -17.61
N SER A 235 -17.11 10.32 -16.67
CA SER A 235 -17.04 10.90 -15.34
C SER A 235 -15.78 10.39 -14.57
N LYS A 236 -15.34 11.17 -13.56
CA LYS A 236 -14.20 10.80 -12.72
C LYS A 236 -14.50 9.54 -11.91
N GLU A 237 -15.77 9.38 -11.51
CA GLU A 237 -16.27 8.21 -10.81
C GLU A 237 -16.15 6.96 -11.69
N PHE A 238 -16.49 7.09 -13.00
CA PHE A 238 -16.33 6.01 -13.96
C PHE A 238 -14.85 5.63 -14.12
N GLY A 239 -13.95 6.61 -14.20
CA GLY A 239 -12.51 6.37 -14.22
C GLY A 239 -12.00 5.59 -12.98
N ALA A 240 -12.51 5.94 -11.80
CA ALA A 240 -12.21 5.22 -10.55
C ALA A 240 -12.75 3.78 -10.56
N MET A 241 -13.95 3.54 -11.10
CA MET A 241 -14.51 2.20 -11.28
C MET A 241 -13.66 1.35 -12.23
N MET A 242 -13.17 1.93 -13.32
CA MET A 242 -12.29 1.22 -14.27
C MET A 242 -10.95 0.84 -13.63
N LEU A 243 -10.39 1.69 -12.78
CA LEU A 243 -9.21 1.35 -12.00
C LEU A 243 -9.50 0.21 -11.00
N ALA A 244 -10.62 0.28 -10.29
CA ALA A 244 -11.01 -0.79 -9.37
C ALA A 244 -11.17 -2.13 -10.12
N PHE A 245 -11.79 -2.13 -11.31
CA PHE A 245 -11.93 -3.31 -12.15
C PHE A 245 -10.57 -3.86 -12.61
N PHE A 246 -9.65 -2.99 -13.03
CA PHE A 246 -8.27 -3.37 -13.35
C PHE A 246 -7.58 -4.05 -12.16
N CYS A 247 -7.72 -3.51 -10.95
CA CYS A 247 -7.17 -4.11 -9.73
C CYS A 247 -7.81 -5.45 -9.38
N VAL A 248 -9.12 -5.62 -9.55
CA VAL A 248 -9.82 -6.91 -9.35
C VAL A 248 -9.26 -7.98 -10.30
N CYS A 249 -9.08 -7.63 -11.59
CA CYS A 249 -8.46 -8.54 -12.56
C CYS A 249 -7.03 -8.92 -12.13
N GLY A 250 -6.25 -7.96 -11.62
CA GLY A 250 -4.91 -8.19 -11.09
C GLY A 250 -4.89 -9.15 -9.90
N VAL A 251 -5.78 -8.97 -8.93
CA VAL A 251 -5.93 -9.88 -7.77
C VAL A 251 -6.32 -11.28 -8.23
N SER A 252 -7.31 -11.38 -9.11
CA SER A 252 -7.77 -12.66 -9.65
C SER A 252 -6.66 -13.41 -10.40
N SER A 253 -5.86 -12.68 -11.18
CA SER A 253 -4.72 -13.26 -11.92
C SER A 253 -3.63 -13.79 -10.99
N ASN A 254 -3.37 -13.13 -9.85
CA ASN A 254 -2.41 -13.60 -8.85
C ASN A 254 -2.86 -14.94 -8.24
N VAL A 255 -4.15 -15.08 -7.92
CA VAL A 255 -4.72 -16.32 -7.38
C VAL A 255 -4.61 -17.44 -8.41
N LEU A 256 -5.06 -17.18 -9.65
CA LEU A 256 -5.01 -18.16 -10.75
C LEU A 256 -3.57 -18.54 -11.09
N GLY A 257 -2.64 -17.57 -11.11
CA GLY A 257 -1.22 -17.80 -11.35
C GLY A 257 -0.57 -18.70 -10.30
N GLY A 258 -0.95 -18.54 -9.02
CA GLY A 258 -0.50 -19.41 -7.94
C GLY A 258 -0.93 -20.87 -8.16
N PHE A 259 -2.21 -21.11 -8.52
CA PHE A 259 -2.69 -22.44 -8.82
C PHE A 259 -2.04 -23.09 -10.05
N LEU A 260 -1.68 -22.26 -11.05
CA LEU A 260 -0.99 -22.76 -12.25
C LEU A 260 0.49 -23.08 -11.98
N ALA A 261 1.14 -22.32 -11.11
CA ALA A 261 2.55 -22.52 -10.76
C ALA A 261 2.78 -23.76 -9.89
N ASP A 262 1.78 -24.21 -9.14
CA ASP A 262 1.84 -25.41 -8.29
C ASP A 262 1.59 -26.73 -9.07
N ARG A 263 1.28 -26.64 -10.38
CA ARG A 263 1.10 -27.78 -11.29
C ARG A 263 2.32 -28.02 -12.15
#